data_2747a314e9d8eabbf7e597b6d334ce1d
#
_entry.id   2747a314e9d8eabbf7e597b6d334ce1d
#
_cell.length_a   1.000
_cell.length_b   1.000
_cell.length_c   1.000
_cell.angle_alpha   90.00
_cell.angle_beta   90.00
_cell.angle_gamma   90.00
#
_symmetry.space_group_name_H-M   'P 1'
#
loop_
_entity.id
_entity.type
_entity.pdbx_description
1 polymer ?
#
loop_
_entity_poly.entity_id
_entity_poly.type
_entity_poly.pdbx_seq_one_letter_code
_entity_poly.pdbx_strand_id
1 'polypeptide(L)'
;MHVIAKKKKFRALNPVMASKNTLTRAIILTGLLAGTLDITAATIQFYLVTGKGPEVILRYIAGALFGAEVVNNQPVMPIVGLVMHYCIAMTFTAFYYWVYPRMAYLGKKWWVNGIVYGLLVWIVMNVLLVPLTRIGHRPFHLNNVLIGAGILVICIGIPIAYISHRFYSRRMV
;
A
#
# COMPACT_ATOMS: atom_id res chain seq x y z
N MET A 1 -43.54 -5.57 37.10
CA MET A 1 -42.56 -6.28 36.25
C MET A 1 -41.90 -5.26 35.32
N HIS A 2 -40.83 -4.57 35.81
CA HIS A 2 -40.15 -3.50 35.08
C HIS A 2 -38.95 -4.09 34.32
N VAL A 3 -39.06 -4.14 32.99
CA VAL A 3 -37.95 -4.49 32.11
C VAL A 3 -37.13 -3.23 31.93
N ILE A 4 -36.02 -3.12 32.66
CA ILE A 4 -35.05 -2.05 32.48
C ILE A 4 -34.23 -2.40 31.22
N ALA A 5 -34.59 -1.81 30.09
CA ALA A 5 -33.81 -1.84 28.87
C ALA A 5 -32.48 -1.10 29.11
N LYS A 6 -31.40 -1.87 29.26
CA LYS A 6 -30.04 -1.38 29.37
C LYS A 6 -29.65 -0.74 28.00
N LYS A 7 -29.97 0.55 27.82
CA LYS A 7 -29.41 1.34 26.71
C LYS A 7 -27.90 1.33 26.86
N LYS A 8 -27.20 0.47 26.08
CA LYS A 8 -25.76 0.60 25.86
C LYS A 8 -25.53 1.98 25.23
N LYS A 9 -25.11 2.91 26.06
CA LYS A 9 -24.66 4.24 25.63
C LYS A 9 -23.48 4.01 24.69
N PHE A 10 -23.71 4.10 23.40
CA PHE A 10 -22.65 4.15 22.38
C PHE A 10 -21.81 5.39 22.70
N ARG A 11 -20.74 5.18 23.43
CA ARG A 11 -19.75 6.22 23.71
C ARG A 11 -19.15 6.55 22.34
N ALA A 12 -19.54 7.70 21.79
CA ALA A 12 -18.86 8.24 20.62
C ALA A 12 -17.36 8.19 20.89
N LEU A 13 -16.65 7.37 20.14
CA LEU A 13 -15.20 7.23 20.23
C LEU A 13 -14.61 8.58 19.78
N ASN A 14 -14.40 9.47 20.75
CA ASN A 14 -13.41 10.52 20.52
C ASN A 14 -12.11 9.80 20.16
N PRO A 15 -11.57 9.97 18.95
CA PRO A 15 -10.26 9.42 18.64
C PRO A 15 -9.30 10.03 19.66
N VAL A 16 -8.83 9.22 20.61
CA VAL A 16 -7.75 9.63 21.51
C VAL A 16 -6.64 10.08 20.59
N MET A 17 -6.41 11.39 20.53
CA MET A 17 -5.45 12.05 19.66
C MET A 17 -4.09 11.43 19.95
N ALA A 18 -3.71 10.47 19.10
CA ALA A 18 -2.34 10.02 19.08
C ALA A 18 -1.46 11.26 18.98
N SER A 19 -0.43 11.39 19.82
CA SER A 19 0.56 12.43 19.57
C SER A 19 0.89 12.37 18.08
N LYS A 20 0.79 13.49 17.38
CA LYS A 20 1.04 13.57 15.93
C LYS A 20 2.34 12.85 15.56
N ASN A 21 3.36 12.98 16.40
CA ASN A 21 4.67 12.34 16.24
C ASN A 21 4.58 10.80 16.25
N THR A 22 3.72 10.21 17.08
CA THR A 22 3.59 8.74 17.16
C THR A 22 2.85 8.18 15.94
N LEU A 23 1.83 8.88 15.44
CA LEU A 23 1.12 8.49 14.23
C LEU A 23 2.04 8.60 13.00
N THR A 24 2.74 9.72 12.84
CA THR A 24 3.69 9.94 11.75
C THR A 24 4.77 8.87 11.74
N ARG A 25 5.36 8.56 12.89
CA ARG A 25 6.35 7.49 13.03
C ARG A 25 5.78 6.12 12.63
N ALA A 26 4.55 5.81 13.05
CA ALA A 26 3.90 4.55 12.67
C ALA A 26 3.69 4.47 11.15
N ILE A 27 3.23 5.54 10.51
CA ILE A 27 3.05 5.60 9.06
C ILE A 27 4.38 5.40 8.34
N ILE A 28 5.43 6.12 8.74
CA ILE A 28 6.76 6.02 8.11
C ILE A 28 7.31 4.59 8.22
N LEU A 29 7.33 4.01 9.41
CA LEU A 29 7.87 2.65 9.61
C LEU A 29 7.05 1.59 8.85
N THR A 30 5.72 1.72 8.86
CA THR A 30 4.85 0.80 8.12
C THR A 30 5.03 0.94 6.61
N GLY A 31 5.14 2.17 6.10
CA GLY A 31 5.32 2.42 4.67
C GLY A 31 6.71 1.97 4.17
N LEU A 32 7.76 2.18 4.97
CA LEU A 32 9.09 1.65 4.65
C LEU A 32 9.07 0.12 4.61
N LEU A 33 8.48 -0.54 5.61
CA LEU A 33 8.40 -2.00 5.64
C LEU A 33 7.61 -2.53 4.43
N ALA A 34 6.40 -2.03 4.22
CA ALA A 34 5.55 -2.47 3.13
C ALA A 34 6.16 -2.18 1.75
N GLY A 35 6.75 -1.00 1.56
CA GLY A 35 7.44 -0.64 0.33
C GLY A 35 8.68 -1.50 0.06
N THR A 36 9.45 -1.85 1.11
CA THR A 36 10.59 -2.76 0.97
C THR A 36 10.13 -4.18 0.59
N LEU A 37 9.09 -4.70 1.24
CA LEU A 37 8.53 -6.01 0.89
C LEU A 37 8.05 -6.04 -0.55
N ASP A 38 7.33 -5.02 -0.98
CA ASP A 38 6.76 -4.94 -2.33
C ASP A 38 7.84 -4.84 -3.41
N ILE A 39 8.80 -3.90 -3.29
CA ILE A 39 9.85 -3.76 -4.30
C ILE A 39 10.75 -4.99 -4.36
N THR A 40 10.98 -5.64 -3.23
CA THR A 40 11.76 -6.87 -3.18
C THR A 40 11.02 -8.01 -3.89
N ALA A 41 9.74 -8.23 -3.59
CA ALA A 41 8.92 -9.25 -4.23
C ALA A 41 8.77 -8.99 -5.74
N ALA A 42 8.51 -7.74 -6.14
CA ALA A 42 8.40 -7.35 -7.53
C ALA A 42 9.72 -7.56 -8.29
N THR A 43 10.86 -7.24 -7.67
CA THR A 43 12.19 -7.45 -8.26
C THR A 43 12.50 -8.93 -8.43
N ILE A 44 12.22 -9.76 -7.41
CA ILE A 44 12.41 -11.22 -7.48
C ILE A 44 11.54 -11.80 -8.60
N GLN A 45 10.26 -11.46 -8.62
CA GLN A 45 9.32 -11.93 -9.64
C GLN A 45 9.78 -11.52 -11.05
N PHE A 46 10.21 -10.28 -11.21
CA PHE A 46 10.69 -9.77 -12.48
C PHE A 46 11.97 -10.48 -12.94
N TYR A 47 12.92 -10.71 -12.03
CA TYR A 47 14.14 -11.45 -12.31
C TYR A 47 13.87 -12.90 -12.75
N LEU A 48 12.96 -13.59 -12.07
CA LEU A 48 12.59 -14.97 -12.40
C LEU A 48 11.95 -15.09 -13.78
N VAL A 49 11.24 -14.05 -14.23
CA VAL A 49 10.55 -14.08 -15.54
C VAL A 49 11.48 -13.60 -16.67
N THR A 50 12.37 -12.63 -16.41
CA THR A 50 13.10 -11.95 -17.48
C THR A 50 14.60 -12.14 -17.42
N GLY A 51 15.17 -12.62 -16.30
CA GLY A 51 16.61 -12.69 -16.05
C GLY A 51 17.29 -11.32 -15.87
N LYS A 52 16.52 -10.21 -15.84
CA LYS A 52 17.06 -8.84 -15.76
C LYS A 52 17.11 -8.36 -14.30
N GLY A 53 18.11 -7.52 -14.01
CA GLY A 53 18.35 -7.00 -12.66
C GLY A 53 17.34 -5.93 -12.20
N PRO A 54 17.43 -5.54 -10.90
CA PRO A 54 16.50 -4.61 -10.27
C PRO A 54 16.47 -3.22 -10.89
N GLU A 55 17.58 -2.80 -11.52
CA GLU A 55 17.70 -1.49 -12.15
C GLU A 55 16.65 -1.28 -13.26
N VAL A 56 16.23 -2.36 -13.93
CA VAL A 56 15.25 -2.26 -15.02
C VAL A 56 13.86 -1.93 -14.47
N ILE A 57 13.46 -2.55 -13.35
CA ILE A 57 12.18 -2.26 -12.72
C ILE A 57 12.16 -0.85 -12.12
N LEU A 58 13.28 -0.42 -11.54
CA LEU A 58 13.41 0.92 -10.98
C LEU A 58 13.38 1.99 -12.08
N ARG A 59 14.06 1.76 -13.22
CA ARG A 59 13.94 2.62 -14.42
C ARG A 59 12.51 2.67 -14.94
N TYR A 60 11.81 1.55 -14.93
CA TYR A 60 10.41 1.50 -15.31
C TYR A 60 9.55 2.42 -14.43
N ILE A 61 9.74 2.39 -13.10
CA ILE A 61 9.01 3.27 -12.17
C ILE A 61 9.33 4.75 -12.46
N ALA A 62 10.59 5.10 -12.64
CA ALA A 62 10.98 6.46 -13.05
C ALA A 62 10.38 6.85 -14.41
N GLY A 63 10.31 5.89 -15.33
CA GLY A 63 9.74 6.09 -16.67
C GLY A 63 8.27 6.50 -16.67
N ALA A 64 7.54 6.17 -15.61
CA ALA A 64 6.16 6.62 -15.44
C ALA A 64 6.03 8.15 -15.50
N LEU A 65 7.02 8.87 -14.98
CA LEU A 65 7.02 10.34 -14.95
C LEU A 65 7.86 10.94 -16.09
N PHE A 66 9.06 10.40 -16.33
CA PHE A 66 10.04 11.01 -17.22
C PHE A 66 10.00 10.46 -18.66
N GLY A 67 9.41 9.28 -18.87
CA GLY A 67 9.40 8.58 -20.16
C GLY A 67 10.64 7.70 -20.39
N ALA A 68 10.51 6.73 -21.30
CA ALA A 68 11.52 5.69 -21.52
C ALA A 68 12.85 6.25 -22.06
N GLU A 69 12.81 7.26 -22.93
CA GLU A 69 14.01 7.86 -23.52
C GLU A 69 14.93 8.48 -22.46
N VAL A 70 14.35 9.28 -21.55
CA VAL A 70 15.11 9.93 -20.47
C VAL A 70 15.71 8.92 -19.51
N VAL A 71 14.91 7.92 -19.09
CA VAL A 71 15.36 6.98 -18.07
C VAL A 71 16.43 6.01 -18.55
N ASN A 72 16.49 5.72 -19.86
CA ASN A 72 17.51 4.84 -20.42
C ASN A 72 18.88 5.55 -20.57
N ASN A 73 18.88 6.84 -20.77
CA ASN A 73 20.10 7.62 -21.01
C ASN A 73 20.74 8.20 -19.73
N GLN A 74 20.07 8.09 -18.58
CA GLN A 74 20.56 8.68 -17.33
C GLN A 74 20.85 7.61 -16.27
N PRO A 75 22.10 7.51 -15.76
CA PRO A 75 22.49 6.48 -14.79
C PRO A 75 21.82 6.62 -13.42
N VAL A 76 21.35 7.83 -13.06
CA VAL A 76 20.71 8.12 -11.76
C VAL A 76 19.25 7.63 -11.68
N MET A 77 18.62 7.30 -12.80
CA MET A 77 17.19 7.00 -12.86
C MET A 77 16.72 5.81 -11.99
N PRO A 78 17.48 4.74 -11.77
CA PRO A 78 17.09 3.71 -10.80
C PRO A 78 16.91 4.26 -9.39
N ILE A 79 17.76 5.18 -8.95
CA ILE A 79 17.64 5.81 -7.62
C ILE A 79 16.38 6.67 -7.57
N VAL A 80 16.11 7.44 -8.62
CA VAL A 80 14.87 8.23 -8.73
C VAL A 80 13.64 7.32 -8.68
N GLY A 81 13.66 6.21 -9.40
CA GLY A 81 12.57 5.21 -9.37
C GLY A 81 12.36 4.61 -7.99
N LEU A 82 13.43 4.32 -7.25
CA LEU A 82 13.35 3.84 -5.87
C LEU A 82 12.71 4.87 -4.93
N VAL A 83 13.12 6.13 -5.04
CA VAL A 83 12.53 7.23 -4.25
C VAL A 83 11.05 7.37 -4.58
N MET A 84 10.69 7.39 -5.86
CA MET A 84 9.28 7.44 -6.30
C MET A 84 8.47 6.26 -5.74
N HIS A 85 9.03 5.04 -5.78
CA HIS A 85 8.39 3.86 -5.22
C HIS A 85 8.05 4.05 -3.74
N TYR A 86 9.02 4.49 -2.92
CA TYR A 86 8.77 4.74 -1.51
C TYR A 86 7.78 5.88 -1.27
N CYS A 87 7.79 6.94 -2.07
CA CYS A 87 6.79 8.01 -1.99
C CYS A 87 5.37 7.47 -2.23
N ILE A 88 5.21 6.60 -3.22
CA ILE A 88 3.93 5.95 -3.53
C ILE A 88 3.51 5.03 -2.38
N ALA A 89 4.41 4.19 -1.86
CA ALA A 89 4.13 3.30 -0.73
C ALA A 89 3.73 4.07 0.54
N MET A 90 4.40 5.20 0.82
CA MET A 90 4.06 6.10 1.92
C MET A 90 2.68 6.72 1.74
N THR A 91 2.34 7.15 0.53
CA THR A 91 1.03 7.74 0.22
C THR A 91 -0.08 6.74 0.48
N PHE A 92 0.04 5.52 -0.03
CA PHE A 92 -0.94 4.46 0.25
C PHE A 92 -0.99 4.12 1.74
N THR A 93 0.15 4.04 2.43
CA THR A 93 0.18 3.77 3.87
C THR A 93 -0.55 4.87 4.65
N ALA A 94 -0.25 6.14 4.38
CA ALA A 94 -0.88 7.28 5.03
C ALA A 94 -2.39 7.29 4.75
N PHE A 95 -2.80 7.02 3.52
CA PHE A 95 -4.21 6.91 3.14
C PHE A 95 -4.92 5.80 3.93
N TYR A 96 -4.31 4.61 4.07
CA TYR A 96 -4.89 3.53 4.86
C TYR A 96 -5.08 3.91 6.33
N TYR A 97 -4.07 4.53 6.95
CA TYR A 97 -4.18 5.01 8.34
C TYR A 97 -5.28 6.06 8.52
N TRP A 98 -5.50 6.90 7.51
CA TRP A 98 -6.58 7.87 7.53
C TRP A 98 -7.96 7.23 7.40
N VAL A 99 -8.10 6.22 6.55
CA VAL A 99 -9.38 5.52 6.31
C VAL A 99 -9.68 4.47 7.38
N TYR A 100 -8.65 3.86 7.98
CA TYR A 100 -8.78 2.73 8.90
C TYR A 100 -9.79 2.95 10.05
N PRO A 101 -9.82 4.09 10.77
CA PRO A 101 -10.81 4.31 11.84
C PRO A 101 -12.26 4.22 11.34
N ARG A 102 -12.50 4.53 10.08
CA ARG A 102 -13.81 4.45 9.44
C ARG A 102 -14.15 3.01 9.01
N MET A 103 -13.15 2.26 8.57
CA MET A 103 -13.29 0.84 8.18
C MET A 103 -13.43 -0.08 9.40
N ALA A 104 -12.78 0.23 10.52
CA ALA A 104 -12.88 -0.52 11.77
C ALA A 104 -14.32 -0.56 12.30
N TYR A 105 -15.12 0.46 12.00
CA TYR A 105 -16.56 0.49 12.32
C TYR A 105 -17.38 -0.59 11.61
N LEU A 106 -16.90 -1.12 10.48
CA LEU A 106 -17.58 -2.18 9.73
C LEU A 106 -17.37 -3.58 10.31
N GLY A 107 -16.67 -3.71 11.46
CA GLY A 107 -16.52 -4.97 12.22
C GLY A 107 -15.77 -6.08 11.47
N LYS A 108 -15.13 -5.76 10.36
CA LYS A 108 -14.39 -6.74 9.55
C LYS A 108 -13.06 -7.12 10.19
N LYS A 109 -12.68 -8.38 10.04
CA LYS A 109 -11.38 -8.88 10.50
C LYS A 109 -10.25 -8.13 9.76
N TRP A 110 -9.18 -7.75 10.46
CA TRP A 110 -8.06 -6.97 9.91
C TRP A 110 -7.47 -7.57 8.62
N TRP A 111 -7.38 -8.90 8.52
CA TRP A 111 -6.87 -9.59 7.35
C TRP A 111 -7.78 -9.42 6.12
N VAL A 112 -9.10 -9.38 6.29
CA VAL A 112 -10.05 -9.07 5.20
C VAL A 112 -9.83 -7.66 4.68
N ASN A 113 -9.66 -6.70 5.61
CA ASN A 113 -9.35 -5.32 5.24
C ASN A 113 -8.01 -5.22 4.49
N GLY A 114 -7.01 -6.03 4.87
CA GLY A 114 -5.73 -6.13 4.17
C GLY A 114 -5.86 -6.66 2.74
N ILE A 115 -6.63 -7.73 2.55
CA ILE A 115 -6.89 -8.28 1.21
C ILE A 115 -7.59 -7.25 0.32
N VAL A 116 -8.69 -6.68 0.82
CA VAL A 116 -9.47 -5.68 0.07
C VAL A 116 -8.60 -4.46 -0.26
N TYR A 117 -7.78 -4.02 0.68
CA TYR A 117 -6.89 -2.88 0.46
C TYR A 117 -5.78 -3.18 -0.56
N GLY A 118 -5.14 -4.33 -0.48
CA GLY A 118 -4.13 -4.75 -1.45
C GLY A 118 -4.68 -4.84 -2.87
N LEU A 119 -5.90 -5.37 -3.04
CA LEU A 119 -6.60 -5.38 -4.32
C LEU A 119 -6.94 -3.96 -4.80
N LEU A 120 -7.41 -3.09 -3.89
CA LEU A 120 -7.66 -1.69 -4.22
C LEU A 120 -6.38 -0.99 -4.69
N VAL A 121 -5.26 -1.17 -3.99
CA VAL A 121 -3.97 -0.62 -4.41
C VAL A 121 -3.59 -1.15 -5.79
N TRP A 122 -3.77 -2.44 -6.04
CA TRP A 122 -3.51 -3.03 -7.35
C TRP A 122 -4.34 -2.37 -8.46
N ILE A 123 -5.64 -2.21 -8.24
CA ILE A 123 -6.55 -1.56 -9.19
C ILE A 123 -6.12 -0.11 -9.45
N VAL A 124 -5.89 0.66 -8.38
CA VAL A 124 -5.48 2.06 -8.52
C VAL A 124 -4.16 2.19 -9.29
N MET A 125 -3.18 1.33 -8.98
CA MET A 125 -1.89 1.38 -9.66
C MET A 125 -1.98 0.95 -11.12
N ASN A 126 -2.59 -0.20 -11.41
CA ASN A 126 -2.50 -0.82 -12.73
C ASN A 126 -3.62 -0.40 -13.69
N VAL A 127 -4.80 -0.06 -13.18
CA VAL A 127 -5.95 0.32 -14.01
C VAL A 127 -6.10 1.84 -14.11
N LEU A 128 -5.70 2.58 -13.07
CA LEU A 128 -5.86 4.04 -13.05
C LEU A 128 -4.53 4.76 -13.31
N LEU A 129 -3.51 4.53 -12.45
CA LEU A 129 -2.27 5.33 -12.51
C LEU A 129 -1.37 4.97 -13.69
N VAL A 130 -1.04 3.68 -13.87
CA VAL A 130 -0.10 3.26 -14.95
C VAL A 130 -0.58 3.71 -16.33
N PRO A 131 -1.85 3.56 -16.73
CA PRO A 131 -2.33 4.04 -18.02
C PRO A 131 -2.24 5.56 -18.23
N LEU A 132 -2.28 6.34 -17.14
CA LEU A 132 -2.15 7.81 -17.18
C LEU A 132 -0.69 8.28 -17.24
N THR A 133 0.27 7.37 -17.07
CA THR A 133 1.70 7.69 -17.13
C THR A 133 2.23 7.65 -18.58
N ARG A 134 3.48 8.09 -18.75
CA ARG A 134 4.18 8.01 -20.04
C ARG A 134 4.53 6.59 -20.49
N ILE A 135 4.29 5.59 -19.64
CA ILE A 135 4.45 4.16 -19.98
C ILE A 135 3.27 3.66 -20.83
N GLY A 136 2.07 4.22 -20.61
CA GLY A 136 0.86 3.87 -21.33
C GLY A 136 0.29 2.49 -20.96
N HIS A 137 -0.66 2.04 -21.77
CA HIS A 137 -1.37 0.77 -21.56
C HIS A 137 -0.45 -0.43 -21.81
N ARG A 138 -0.54 -1.42 -20.95
CA ARG A 138 0.07 -2.74 -21.15
C ARG A 138 -1.00 -3.78 -21.41
N PRO A 139 -0.73 -4.76 -22.28
CA PRO A 139 -1.66 -5.87 -22.47
C PRO A 139 -1.84 -6.63 -21.14
N PHE A 140 -3.10 -6.91 -20.79
CA PHE A 140 -3.44 -7.70 -19.62
C PHE A 140 -3.21 -9.18 -19.89
N HIS A 141 -2.19 -9.76 -19.28
CA HIS A 141 -2.01 -11.21 -19.20
C HIS A 141 -2.49 -11.67 -17.83
N LEU A 142 -3.44 -12.60 -17.78
CA LEU A 142 -4.09 -13.04 -16.54
C LEU A 142 -3.09 -13.49 -15.47
N ASN A 143 -2.05 -14.22 -15.85
CA ASN A 143 -1.01 -14.66 -14.92
C ASN A 143 -0.30 -13.48 -14.26
N ASN A 144 0.06 -12.45 -15.02
CA ASN A 144 0.74 -11.26 -14.49
C ASN A 144 -0.20 -10.46 -13.57
N VAL A 145 -1.49 -10.42 -13.89
CA VAL A 145 -2.54 -9.80 -13.07
C VAL A 145 -2.64 -10.49 -11.71
N LEU A 146 -2.77 -11.82 -11.72
CA LEU A 146 -2.92 -12.60 -10.48
C LEU A 146 -1.67 -12.53 -9.60
N ILE A 147 -0.49 -12.66 -10.19
CA ILE A 147 0.78 -12.56 -9.45
C ILE A 147 0.96 -11.15 -8.88
N GLY A 148 0.77 -10.12 -9.68
CA GLY A 148 0.91 -8.73 -9.24
C GLY A 148 -0.11 -8.36 -8.15
N ALA A 149 -1.36 -8.79 -8.28
CA ALA A 149 -2.38 -8.60 -7.25
C ALA A 149 -2.02 -9.36 -5.96
N GLY A 150 -1.52 -10.59 -6.08
CA GLY A 150 -1.05 -11.39 -4.95
C GLY A 150 0.10 -10.73 -4.20
N ILE A 151 1.10 -10.20 -4.92
CA ILE A 151 2.23 -9.47 -4.33
C ILE A 151 1.71 -8.26 -3.54
N LEU A 152 0.85 -7.43 -4.11
CA LEU A 152 0.32 -6.25 -3.44
C LEU A 152 -0.56 -6.59 -2.23
N VAL A 153 -1.33 -7.68 -2.30
CA VAL A 153 -2.10 -8.15 -1.14
C VAL A 153 -1.15 -8.57 -0.01
N ILE A 154 -0.13 -9.37 -0.31
CA ILE A 154 0.77 -9.96 0.70
C ILE A 154 1.76 -8.92 1.22
N CYS A 155 2.36 -8.10 0.35
CA CYS A 155 3.45 -7.21 0.71
C CYS A 155 2.99 -5.80 1.13
N ILE A 156 1.83 -5.34 0.67
CA ILE A 156 1.26 -4.02 0.99
C ILE A 156 0.03 -4.16 1.89
N GLY A 157 -1.00 -4.84 1.42
CA GLY A 157 -2.30 -4.86 2.07
C GLY A 157 -2.28 -5.47 3.46
N ILE A 158 -1.78 -6.69 3.60
CA ILE A 158 -1.74 -7.42 4.87
C ILE A 158 -0.82 -6.74 5.90
N PRO A 159 0.44 -6.36 5.59
CA PRO A 159 1.31 -5.71 6.57
C PRO A 159 0.76 -4.37 7.05
N ILE A 160 0.26 -3.52 6.15
CA ILE A 160 -0.33 -2.24 6.50
C ILE A 160 -1.55 -2.44 7.39
N ALA A 161 -2.46 -3.36 7.03
CA ALA A 161 -3.67 -3.62 7.80
C ALA A 161 -3.37 -4.19 9.19
N TYR A 162 -2.41 -5.12 9.30
CA TYR A 162 -2.01 -5.71 10.57
C TYR A 162 -1.40 -4.68 11.51
N ILE A 163 -0.42 -3.90 11.03
CA ILE A 163 0.27 -2.91 11.86
C ILE A 163 -0.69 -1.79 12.28
N SER A 164 -1.54 -1.31 11.36
CA SER A 164 -2.57 -0.32 11.67
C SER A 164 -3.56 -0.83 12.69
N HIS A 165 -4.02 -2.07 12.55
CA HIS A 165 -4.91 -2.70 13.52
C HIS A 165 -4.27 -2.73 14.90
N ARG A 166 -3.02 -3.18 15.02
CA ARG A 166 -2.28 -3.19 16.31
C ARG A 166 -2.07 -1.79 16.87
N PHE A 167 -1.80 -0.81 16.02
CA PHE A 167 -1.62 0.57 16.41
C PHE A 167 -2.89 1.16 17.04
N TYR A 168 -4.04 0.97 16.41
CA TYR A 168 -5.31 1.51 16.90
C TYR A 168 -5.89 0.68 18.06
N SER A 169 -5.76 -0.65 18.06
CA SER A 169 -6.27 -1.52 19.14
C SER A 169 -5.60 -1.26 20.48
N ARG A 170 -4.29 -0.97 20.51
CA ARG A 170 -3.56 -0.64 21.74
C ARG A 170 -3.97 0.69 22.38
N ARG A 171 -4.76 1.49 21.70
CA ARG A 171 -5.19 2.82 22.15
C ARG A 171 -6.67 2.88 22.52
N MET A 172 -7.38 1.80 22.27
CA MET A 172 -8.79 1.67 22.66
C MET A 172 -8.96 0.97 24.02
N VAL A 173 -7.87 0.56 24.66
CA VAL A 173 -7.78 0.05 26.02
C VAL A 173 -7.29 1.16 26.94
#